data_2cc112e499ac161d8805b0d231ade250
#
_entry.id   2cc112e499ac161d8805b0d231ade250
#
_cell.length_a   1.000
_cell.length_b   1.000
_cell.length_c   1.000
_cell.angle_alpha   90.00
_cell.angle_beta   90.00
_cell.angle_gamma   90.00
#
_symmetry.space_group_name_H-M   'P 1'
#
loop_
_entity.id
_entity.type
_entity.pdbx_description
1 polymer ?
#
loop_
_entity_poly.entity_id
_entity_poly.type
_entity_poly.pdbx_seq_one_letter_code
_entity_poly.pdbx_strand_id
1 'polypeptide(L)'
;REHVLPSVRMHYHVQDAGKVVNVVPDYSRIWVRVRDITKEGLQPVYEQVRKMAGGAAIMANVEHKVSLISGVHDLLPNRVGGAAMQKNLETLGDIQYTQEEIDFALELQRNNGKPELGIDGKIRPLRETLNSPGGGSTDSGDVSYNVPVVSLAATTAPKGVPWHSWSVVASSGMSIGHKGMLHAAKALGMTMVDIFKDSKLREDIKKEFDEKIGEYDYDPYLDPGPPPIDYVD
;
A
#
# COMPACT_ATOMS: atom_id res chain seq x y z
N ARG A 1 -1.45 -18.19 -15.97
CA ARG A 1 -0.27 -18.03 -15.08
C ARG A 1 1.03 -17.98 -15.85
N GLU A 2 1.15 -18.77 -16.92
CA GLU A 2 2.38 -18.88 -17.72
C GLU A 2 2.72 -17.59 -18.51
N HIS A 3 1.76 -16.69 -18.68
CA HIS A 3 1.90 -15.50 -19.51
C HIS A 3 2.02 -14.19 -18.72
N VAL A 4 2.24 -14.27 -17.42
CA VAL A 4 2.38 -13.10 -16.53
C VAL A 4 3.77 -13.03 -15.91
N LEU A 5 4.20 -11.82 -15.57
CA LEU A 5 5.47 -11.62 -14.86
C LEU A 5 5.42 -12.24 -13.46
N PRO A 6 6.56 -12.68 -12.90
CA PRO A 6 6.63 -13.22 -11.54
C PRO A 6 6.18 -12.25 -10.44
N SER A 7 6.18 -10.95 -10.72
CA SER A 7 5.71 -9.88 -9.83
C SER A 7 4.19 -9.79 -9.77
N VAL A 8 3.48 -10.30 -10.78
CA VAL A 8 2.01 -10.23 -10.86
C VAL A 8 1.36 -11.06 -9.76
N ARG A 9 0.36 -10.45 -9.12
CA ARG A 9 -0.53 -11.14 -8.17
C ARG A 9 -1.98 -10.90 -8.57
N MET A 10 -2.74 -12.00 -8.62
CA MET A 10 -4.18 -11.96 -8.82
C MET A 10 -4.89 -12.60 -7.64
N HIS A 11 -5.89 -11.92 -7.13
CA HIS A 11 -6.81 -12.43 -6.13
C HIS A 11 -8.24 -12.28 -6.64
N TYR A 12 -9.10 -13.20 -6.26
CA TYR A 12 -10.53 -13.06 -6.54
C TYR A 12 -11.36 -13.56 -5.36
N HIS A 13 -12.56 -13.02 -5.29
CA HIS A 13 -13.58 -13.44 -4.35
C HIS A 13 -14.89 -13.58 -5.11
N VAL A 14 -15.54 -14.72 -4.97
CA VAL A 14 -16.89 -14.93 -5.51
C VAL A 14 -17.86 -14.28 -4.53
N GLN A 15 -18.47 -13.18 -4.92
CA GLN A 15 -19.41 -12.43 -4.09
C GLN A 15 -20.81 -12.98 -4.16
N ASP A 16 -21.23 -13.42 -5.36
CA ASP A 16 -22.49 -14.09 -5.58
C ASP A 16 -22.33 -15.19 -6.65
N ALA A 17 -22.86 -16.37 -6.38
CA ALA A 17 -22.88 -17.52 -7.29
C ALA A 17 -24.11 -18.39 -7.03
N GLY A 18 -25.21 -17.79 -6.54
CA GLY A 18 -26.42 -18.49 -6.15
C GLY A 18 -26.35 -19.11 -4.75
N LYS A 19 -27.49 -19.62 -4.27
CA LYS A 19 -27.65 -20.10 -2.90
C LYS A 19 -28.03 -21.57 -2.79
N VAL A 20 -28.48 -22.17 -3.90
CA VAL A 20 -29.03 -23.53 -3.90
C VAL A 20 -28.36 -24.34 -5.01
N VAL A 21 -27.88 -25.53 -4.66
CA VAL A 21 -27.02 -26.37 -5.52
C VAL A 21 -27.68 -26.85 -6.80
N ASN A 22 -29.00 -26.97 -6.82
CA ASN A 22 -29.80 -27.47 -7.96
C ASN A 22 -30.60 -26.37 -8.69
N VAL A 23 -30.27 -25.08 -8.41
CA VAL A 23 -30.87 -23.94 -9.08
C VAL A 23 -29.76 -23.14 -9.76
N VAL A 24 -29.86 -22.95 -11.06
CA VAL A 24 -28.95 -22.10 -11.84
C VAL A 24 -29.21 -20.65 -11.44
N PRO A 25 -28.20 -19.91 -10.95
CA PRO A 25 -28.38 -18.51 -10.60
C PRO A 25 -28.60 -17.67 -11.86
N ASP A 26 -29.48 -16.69 -11.79
CA ASP A 26 -29.72 -15.69 -12.81
C ASP A 26 -28.70 -14.53 -12.78
N TYR A 27 -27.92 -14.46 -11.69
CA TYR A 27 -26.86 -13.49 -11.48
C TYR A 27 -25.68 -14.11 -10.75
N SER A 28 -24.47 -13.71 -11.15
CA SER A 28 -23.24 -14.02 -10.42
C SER A 28 -22.28 -12.86 -10.44
N ARG A 29 -21.46 -12.72 -9.39
CA ARG A 29 -20.50 -11.64 -9.27
C ARG A 29 -19.17 -12.13 -8.69
N ILE A 30 -18.07 -11.75 -9.36
CA ILE A 30 -16.71 -12.01 -8.92
C ILE A 30 -16.00 -10.68 -8.74
N TRP A 31 -15.39 -10.50 -7.58
CA TRP A 31 -14.48 -9.38 -7.32
C TRP A 31 -13.06 -9.83 -7.60
N VAL A 32 -12.38 -9.18 -8.54
CA VAL A 32 -11.01 -9.51 -8.94
C VAL A 32 -10.09 -8.34 -8.58
N ARG A 33 -8.92 -8.66 -8.03
CA ARG A 33 -7.85 -7.72 -7.78
C ARG A 33 -6.59 -8.16 -8.51
N VAL A 34 -6.10 -7.31 -9.40
CA VAL A 34 -4.84 -7.51 -10.14
C VAL A 34 -3.80 -6.55 -9.55
N ARG A 35 -2.56 -7.02 -9.41
CA ARG A 35 -1.44 -6.21 -8.91
C ARG A 35 -0.18 -6.51 -9.69
N ASP A 36 0.59 -5.47 -9.94
CA ASP A 36 2.00 -5.55 -10.31
C ASP A 36 2.77 -4.42 -9.62
N ILE A 37 4.08 -4.39 -9.77
CA ILE A 37 4.95 -3.36 -9.19
C ILE A 37 5.00 -2.08 -10.02
N THR A 38 4.60 -2.14 -11.30
CA THR A 38 4.54 -0.99 -12.22
C THR A 38 3.23 -0.96 -13.00
N LYS A 39 2.87 0.23 -13.49
CA LYS A 39 1.72 0.43 -14.37
C LYS A 39 1.87 -0.38 -15.67
N GLU A 40 3.05 -0.40 -16.26
CA GLU A 40 3.34 -1.11 -17.51
C GLU A 40 3.16 -2.62 -17.37
N GLY A 41 3.50 -3.18 -16.22
CA GLY A 41 3.26 -4.59 -15.93
C GLY A 41 1.80 -4.90 -15.61
N LEU A 42 1.10 -3.96 -14.98
CA LEU A 42 -0.30 -4.12 -14.57
C LEU A 42 -1.28 -4.11 -15.75
N GLN A 43 -1.12 -3.15 -16.67
CA GLN A 43 -2.07 -2.89 -17.75
C GLN A 43 -2.35 -4.12 -18.64
N PRO A 44 -1.34 -4.86 -19.13
CA PRO A 44 -1.59 -6.05 -19.95
C PRO A 44 -2.38 -7.13 -19.21
N VAL A 45 -2.15 -7.27 -17.89
CA VAL A 45 -2.85 -8.28 -17.08
C VAL A 45 -4.31 -7.89 -16.86
N TYR A 46 -4.57 -6.61 -16.61
CA TYR A 46 -5.93 -6.08 -16.51
C TYR A 46 -6.73 -6.33 -17.79
N GLU A 47 -6.15 -6.01 -18.97
CA GLU A 47 -6.78 -6.27 -20.25
C GLU A 47 -7.02 -7.77 -20.50
N GLN A 48 -6.10 -8.62 -20.06
CA GLN A 48 -6.27 -10.07 -20.17
C GLN A 48 -7.42 -10.57 -19.29
N VAL A 49 -7.58 -10.04 -18.09
CA VAL A 49 -8.71 -10.38 -17.20
C VAL A 49 -10.04 -9.96 -17.84
N ARG A 50 -10.11 -8.78 -18.46
CA ARG A 50 -11.31 -8.35 -19.19
C ARG A 50 -11.67 -9.30 -20.34
N LYS A 51 -10.68 -9.73 -21.14
CA LYS A 51 -10.87 -10.71 -22.21
C LYS A 51 -11.34 -12.07 -21.67
N MET A 52 -10.79 -12.52 -20.54
CA MET A 52 -11.22 -13.76 -19.90
C MET A 52 -12.68 -13.69 -19.45
N ALA A 53 -13.12 -12.55 -18.89
CA ALA A 53 -14.52 -12.35 -18.52
C ALA A 53 -15.45 -12.44 -19.73
N GLY A 54 -15.09 -11.82 -20.86
CA GLY A 54 -15.84 -11.93 -22.11
C GLY A 54 -15.88 -13.36 -22.65
N GLY A 55 -14.76 -14.08 -22.64
CA GLY A 55 -14.70 -15.49 -23.05
C GLY A 55 -15.58 -16.40 -22.18
N ALA A 56 -15.56 -16.20 -20.86
CA ALA A 56 -16.41 -16.95 -19.94
C ALA A 56 -17.92 -16.69 -20.20
N ALA A 57 -18.28 -15.45 -20.47
CA ALA A 57 -19.66 -15.09 -20.80
C ALA A 57 -20.15 -15.75 -22.08
N ILE A 58 -19.31 -15.81 -23.12
CA ILE A 58 -19.62 -16.52 -24.38
C ILE A 58 -19.83 -18.02 -24.10
N MET A 59 -18.92 -18.65 -23.33
CA MET A 59 -19.06 -20.08 -23.02
C MET A 59 -20.31 -20.39 -22.20
N ALA A 60 -20.74 -19.51 -21.32
CA ALA A 60 -21.92 -19.67 -20.49
C ALA A 60 -23.22 -19.18 -21.16
N ASN A 61 -23.13 -18.54 -22.32
CA ASN A 61 -24.23 -17.89 -23.03
C ASN A 61 -24.98 -16.88 -22.15
N VAL A 62 -24.23 -15.99 -21.53
CA VAL A 62 -24.75 -14.93 -20.64
C VAL A 62 -24.16 -13.57 -21.01
N GLU A 63 -24.82 -12.51 -20.60
CA GLU A 63 -24.25 -11.16 -20.65
C GLU A 63 -23.22 -10.95 -19.53
N HIS A 64 -22.27 -10.04 -19.73
CA HIS A 64 -21.33 -9.66 -18.69
C HIS A 64 -21.09 -8.16 -18.66
N LYS A 65 -20.73 -7.67 -17.48
CA LYS A 65 -20.29 -6.30 -17.26
C LYS A 65 -19.01 -6.34 -16.42
N VAL A 66 -18.00 -5.56 -16.83
CA VAL A 66 -16.79 -5.34 -16.04
C VAL A 66 -16.81 -3.89 -15.56
N SER A 67 -16.77 -3.69 -14.25
CA SER A 67 -16.68 -2.36 -13.63
C SER A 67 -15.33 -2.24 -12.92
N LEU A 68 -14.55 -1.21 -13.27
CA LEU A 68 -13.35 -0.86 -12.55
C LEU A 68 -13.74 0.00 -11.34
N ILE A 69 -13.47 -0.50 -10.15
CA ILE A 69 -13.91 0.12 -8.90
C ILE A 69 -12.80 0.97 -8.29
N SER A 70 -11.55 0.55 -8.44
CA SER A 70 -10.38 1.23 -7.89
C SER A 70 -9.15 0.86 -8.72
N GLY A 71 -8.28 1.82 -8.91
CA GLY A 71 -6.96 1.63 -9.50
C GLY A 71 -6.02 2.68 -8.92
N VAL A 72 -4.78 2.31 -8.64
CA VAL A 72 -3.76 3.20 -8.11
C VAL A 72 -2.43 2.95 -8.82
N HIS A 73 -1.67 4.03 -9.04
CA HIS A 73 -0.32 3.95 -9.58
C HIS A 73 0.67 3.39 -8.54
N ASP A 74 1.79 2.90 -8.99
CA ASP A 74 2.95 2.64 -8.14
C ASP A 74 3.49 3.95 -7.55
N LEU A 75 4.14 3.84 -6.39
CA LEU A 75 4.72 5.01 -5.73
C LEU A 75 5.99 5.46 -6.45
N LEU A 76 6.06 6.73 -6.83
CA LEU A 76 7.24 7.39 -7.35
C LEU A 76 8.05 8.01 -6.18
N PRO A 77 9.09 7.31 -5.65
CA PRO A 77 9.77 7.79 -4.45
C PRO A 77 10.69 8.96 -4.76
N ASN A 78 10.69 9.98 -3.88
CA ASN A 78 11.66 11.06 -3.88
C ASN A 78 12.80 10.76 -2.89
N ARG A 79 14.01 10.53 -3.40
CA ARG A 79 15.16 10.11 -2.60
C ARG A 79 15.79 11.26 -1.83
N VAL A 80 15.83 12.45 -2.42
CA VAL A 80 16.36 13.67 -1.77
C VAL A 80 15.50 14.00 -0.54
N GLY A 81 14.19 14.04 -0.71
CA GLY A 81 13.26 14.23 0.41
C GLY A 81 13.33 13.09 1.43
N GLY A 82 13.48 11.85 0.96
CA GLY A 82 13.68 10.68 1.81
C GLY A 82 14.94 10.77 2.68
N ALA A 83 16.05 11.29 2.13
CA ALA A 83 17.29 11.51 2.89
C ALA A 83 17.14 12.60 3.97
N ALA A 84 16.42 13.67 3.66
CA ALA A 84 16.10 14.70 4.66
C ALA A 84 15.24 14.13 5.81
N MET A 85 14.23 13.32 5.49
CA MET A 85 13.41 12.62 6.46
C MET A 85 14.24 11.65 7.32
N GLN A 86 15.13 10.89 6.68
CA GLN A 86 16.02 9.95 7.38
C GLN A 86 16.90 10.64 8.41
N LYS A 87 17.50 11.78 8.06
CA LYS A 87 18.29 12.60 8.97
C LYS A 87 17.47 13.07 10.19
N ASN A 88 16.22 13.42 10.00
CA ASN A 88 15.33 13.83 11.08
C ASN A 88 14.94 12.65 11.98
N LEU A 89 14.69 11.47 11.41
CA LEU A 89 14.50 10.25 12.19
C LEU A 89 15.73 9.93 13.04
N GLU A 90 16.93 9.99 12.47
CA GLU A 90 18.19 9.76 13.18
C GLU A 90 18.43 10.78 14.29
N THR A 91 18.02 12.05 14.08
CA THR A 91 18.07 13.09 15.12
C THR A 91 17.13 12.81 16.28
N LEU A 92 15.94 12.24 16.01
CA LEU A 92 14.99 11.83 17.04
C LEU A 92 15.46 10.61 17.83
N GLY A 93 16.26 9.75 17.19
CA GLY A 93 16.72 8.49 17.77
C GLY A 93 15.63 7.40 17.81
N ASP A 94 15.98 6.25 18.33
CA ASP A 94 15.11 5.08 18.42
C ASP A 94 13.93 5.28 19.37
N ILE A 95 12.79 4.69 19.05
CA ILE A 95 11.64 4.65 19.96
C ILE A 95 11.98 3.74 21.14
N GLN A 96 11.89 4.28 22.35
CA GLN A 96 12.14 3.54 23.58
C GLN A 96 10.84 2.92 24.10
N TYR A 97 10.87 1.62 24.38
CA TYR A 97 9.75 0.88 24.96
C TYR A 97 10.02 0.51 26.41
N THR A 98 8.97 0.52 27.23
CA THR A 98 9.04 0.04 28.61
C THR A 98 9.03 -1.49 28.65
N GLN A 99 9.39 -2.06 29.81
CA GLN A 99 9.34 -3.52 29.97
C GLN A 99 7.91 -4.06 29.79
N GLU A 100 6.90 -3.34 30.27
CA GLU A 100 5.48 -3.69 30.09
C GLU A 100 5.08 -3.77 28.61
N GLU A 101 5.57 -2.83 27.79
CA GLU A 101 5.30 -2.81 26.36
C GLU A 101 6.01 -3.97 25.65
N ILE A 102 7.22 -4.31 26.09
CA ILE A 102 7.96 -5.47 25.56
C ILE A 102 7.25 -6.77 25.94
N ASP A 103 6.83 -6.92 27.19
CA ASP A 103 6.11 -8.10 27.67
C ASP A 103 4.78 -8.28 26.94
N PHE A 104 4.04 -7.19 26.73
CA PHE A 104 2.81 -7.18 25.96
C PHE A 104 3.08 -7.59 24.48
N ALA A 105 4.15 -7.11 23.87
CA ALA A 105 4.53 -7.49 22.52
C ALA A 105 4.81 -9.00 22.39
N LEU A 106 5.52 -9.58 23.38
CA LEU A 106 5.80 -11.02 23.45
C LEU A 106 4.52 -11.82 23.64
N GLU A 107 3.61 -11.37 24.50
CA GLU A 107 2.32 -12.01 24.71
C GLU A 107 1.46 -12.01 23.44
N LEU A 108 1.39 -10.88 22.72
CA LEU A 108 0.68 -10.80 21.44
C LEU A 108 1.25 -11.78 20.41
N GLN A 109 2.57 -11.89 20.33
CA GLN A 109 3.22 -12.84 19.43
C GLN A 109 2.89 -14.28 19.81
N ARG A 110 2.96 -14.64 21.08
CA ARG A 110 2.61 -15.96 21.60
C ARG A 110 1.16 -16.31 21.27
N ASN A 111 0.22 -15.39 21.53
CA ASN A 111 -1.20 -15.59 21.28
C ASN A 111 -1.55 -15.69 19.77
N ASN A 112 -0.67 -15.22 18.90
CA ASN A 112 -0.76 -15.39 17.44
C ASN A 112 0.00 -16.62 16.92
N GLY A 113 0.59 -17.44 17.78
CA GLY A 113 1.43 -18.57 17.37
C GLY A 113 2.67 -18.13 16.58
N LYS A 114 3.21 -16.93 16.86
CA LYS A 114 4.37 -16.36 16.21
C LYS A 114 5.61 -16.43 17.12
N PRO A 115 6.82 -16.44 16.55
CA PRO A 115 8.04 -16.33 17.35
C PRO A 115 8.04 -15.06 18.21
N GLU A 116 8.51 -15.18 19.43
CA GLU A 116 8.61 -14.08 20.40
C GLU A 116 9.82 -13.17 20.06
N LEU A 117 9.67 -12.32 19.07
CA LEU A 117 10.70 -11.41 18.55
C LEU A 117 10.67 -10.01 19.21
N GLY A 118 9.68 -9.78 20.09
CA GLY A 118 9.47 -8.50 20.75
C GLY A 118 9.07 -7.38 19.81
N ILE A 119 9.42 -6.18 20.21
CA ILE A 119 9.16 -4.96 19.45
C ILE A 119 10.48 -4.27 19.11
N ASP A 120 10.55 -3.63 17.94
CA ASP A 120 11.75 -2.96 17.47
C ASP A 120 11.48 -1.48 17.21
N GLY A 121 12.06 -0.64 18.04
CA GLY A 121 12.00 0.83 17.90
C GLY A 121 13.12 1.43 17.06
N LYS A 122 14.02 0.60 16.50
CA LYS A 122 15.21 1.09 15.81
C LYS A 122 14.87 1.78 14.49
N ILE A 123 15.54 2.88 14.24
CA ILE A 123 15.52 3.54 12.95
C ILE A 123 16.31 2.71 11.96
N ARG A 124 15.65 2.35 10.87
CA ARG A 124 16.28 1.61 9.77
C ARG A 124 16.84 2.59 8.75
N PRO A 125 17.96 2.26 8.10
CA PRO A 125 18.50 3.11 7.04
C PRO A 125 17.52 3.25 5.88
N LEU A 126 17.64 4.36 5.16
CA LEU A 126 16.89 4.60 3.93
C LEU A 126 17.17 3.47 2.93
N ARG A 127 16.12 2.85 2.40
CA ARG A 127 16.28 1.78 1.42
C ARG A 127 16.84 2.33 0.12
N GLU A 128 17.85 1.70 -0.41
CA GLU A 128 18.47 2.09 -1.68
C GLU A 128 17.60 1.76 -2.89
N THR A 129 16.89 0.64 -2.83
CA THR A 129 16.04 0.16 -3.92
C THR A 129 14.68 -0.32 -3.40
N LEU A 130 13.64 -0.15 -4.22
CA LEU A 130 12.30 -0.70 -3.97
C LEU A 130 12.09 -2.04 -4.72
N ASN A 131 13.17 -2.75 -5.03
CA ASN A 131 13.17 -3.95 -5.89
C ASN A 131 12.41 -5.15 -5.34
N SER A 132 11.85 -5.08 -4.15
CA SER A 132 10.96 -6.10 -3.63
C SER A 132 9.53 -5.59 -3.67
N PRO A 133 8.61 -6.28 -4.36
CA PRO A 133 7.21 -5.91 -4.32
C PRO A 133 6.75 -5.98 -2.87
N GLY A 134 6.53 -4.80 -2.28
CA GLY A 134 5.83 -4.69 -1.01
C GLY A 134 4.45 -5.32 -1.14
N GLY A 135 3.92 -5.88 -0.06
CA GLY A 135 2.58 -6.47 -0.09
C GLY A 135 1.44 -5.44 -0.17
N GLY A 136 1.74 -4.17 0.12
CA GLY A 136 0.77 -3.10 0.20
C GLY A 136 0.58 -2.32 -1.10
N SER A 137 -0.51 -1.56 -1.17
CA SER A 137 -0.76 -0.52 -2.17
C SER A 137 -1.32 0.70 -1.44
N THR A 138 -1.14 1.87 -2.02
CA THR A 138 -1.59 3.14 -1.47
C THR A 138 -1.94 4.10 -2.61
N ASP A 139 -2.98 4.91 -2.42
CA ASP A 139 -3.35 6.04 -3.29
C ASP A 139 -2.32 7.17 -3.29
N SER A 140 -1.37 7.18 -2.34
CA SER A 140 -0.20 8.05 -2.40
C SER A 140 0.64 7.83 -3.67
N GLY A 141 0.49 6.69 -4.35
CA GLY A 141 1.03 6.44 -5.68
C GLY A 141 0.57 7.53 -6.65
N ASP A 142 -0.74 7.71 -6.79
CA ASP A 142 -1.33 8.73 -7.68
C ASP A 142 -0.88 10.15 -7.32
N VAL A 143 -0.80 10.47 -6.03
CA VAL A 143 -0.27 11.77 -5.57
C VAL A 143 1.19 11.95 -6.01
N SER A 144 1.99 10.88 -5.97
CA SER A 144 3.43 10.93 -6.28
C SER A 144 3.76 11.20 -7.75
N TYR A 145 2.78 11.07 -8.65
CA TYR A 145 2.92 11.46 -10.05
C TYR A 145 2.50 12.91 -10.32
N ASN A 146 1.94 13.59 -9.33
CA ASN A 146 1.53 14.99 -9.43
C ASN A 146 2.44 15.94 -8.64
N VAL A 147 2.95 15.47 -7.50
CA VAL A 147 3.84 16.23 -6.62
C VAL A 147 4.88 15.31 -5.95
N PRO A 148 6.05 15.84 -5.58
CA PRO A 148 7.03 15.07 -4.82
C PRO A 148 6.44 14.53 -3.51
N VAL A 149 6.53 13.23 -3.29
CA VAL A 149 6.06 12.57 -2.06
C VAL A 149 7.23 12.05 -1.25
N VAL A 150 7.21 12.37 0.04
CA VAL A 150 8.15 11.86 1.05
C VAL A 150 7.35 11.12 2.10
N SER A 151 7.74 9.89 2.39
CA SER A 151 7.06 9.04 3.36
C SER A 151 8.03 8.41 4.34
N LEU A 152 7.53 8.02 5.50
CA LEU A 152 8.27 7.29 6.51
C LEU A 152 7.44 6.10 7.02
N ALA A 153 8.11 5.18 7.71
CA ALA A 153 7.46 4.15 8.49
C ALA A 153 7.91 4.25 9.95
N ALA A 154 6.99 4.11 10.88
CA ALA A 154 7.25 4.03 12.31
C ALA A 154 6.66 2.75 12.89
N THR A 155 7.29 2.21 13.94
CA THR A 155 6.82 1.00 14.59
C THR A 155 5.57 1.29 15.42
N THR A 156 4.49 0.59 15.12
CA THR A 156 3.20 0.66 15.83
C THR A 156 2.68 -0.71 16.28
N ALA A 157 3.43 -1.79 15.96
CA ALA A 157 3.05 -3.15 16.30
C ALA A 157 4.31 -4.04 16.51
N PRO A 158 4.21 -5.15 17.24
CA PRO A 158 5.29 -6.12 17.42
C PRO A 158 5.74 -6.76 16.11
N LYS A 159 6.99 -7.23 16.08
CA LYS A 159 7.54 -7.92 14.90
C LYS A 159 6.76 -9.18 14.55
N GLY A 160 6.50 -9.39 13.27
CA GLY A 160 5.95 -10.64 12.74
C GLY A 160 4.50 -10.92 13.08
N VAL A 161 3.79 -10.03 13.78
CA VAL A 161 2.33 -10.15 13.91
C VAL A 161 1.68 -9.89 12.54
N PRO A 162 0.62 -10.63 12.20
CA PRO A 162 -0.04 -10.45 10.91
C PRO A 162 -0.66 -9.06 10.77
N TRP A 163 -0.36 -8.37 9.67
CA TRP A 163 -1.07 -7.14 9.31
C TRP A 163 -2.56 -7.46 9.03
N HIS A 164 -3.42 -6.47 9.24
CA HIS A 164 -4.89 -6.63 9.15
C HIS A 164 -5.45 -7.65 10.16
N SER A 165 -4.88 -7.69 11.37
CA SER A 165 -5.30 -8.58 12.44
C SER A 165 -5.63 -7.81 13.72
N TRP A 166 -6.35 -8.47 14.64
CA TRP A 166 -6.68 -7.93 15.95
C TRP A 166 -5.44 -7.51 16.77
N SER A 167 -4.29 -8.19 16.57
CA SER A 167 -3.05 -7.88 17.30
C SER A 167 -2.45 -6.54 16.88
N VAL A 168 -2.60 -6.14 15.62
CA VAL A 168 -2.23 -4.79 15.18
C VAL A 168 -3.16 -3.75 15.78
N VAL A 169 -4.47 -4.03 15.83
CA VAL A 169 -5.45 -3.13 16.48
C VAL A 169 -5.12 -2.95 17.96
N ALA A 170 -4.86 -4.06 18.68
CA ALA A 170 -4.52 -4.04 20.09
C ALA A 170 -3.26 -3.22 20.39
N SER A 171 -2.20 -3.35 19.58
CA SER A 171 -0.96 -2.59 19.78
C SER A 171 -1.04 -1.14 19.30
N SER A 172 -1.77 -0.87 18.22
CA SER A 172 -1.89 0.49 17.68
C SER A 172 -2.74 1.42 18.55
N GLY A 173 -3.70 0.89 19.29
CA GLY A 173 -4.59 1.64 20.19
C GLY A 173 -3.99 1.91 21.59
N MET A 174 -2.75 1.51 21.85
CA MET A 174 -2.09 1.67 23.14
C MET A 174 -0.78 2.47 23.01
N SER A 175 0.01 2.54 24.09
CA SER A 175 1.25 3.31 24.14
C SER A 175 2.27 2.96 23.04
N ILE A 176 2.33 1.71 22.58
CA ILE A 176 3.17 1.29 21.46
C ILE A 176 2.79 2.08 20.21
N GLY A 177 1.52 2.07 19.81
CA GLY A 177 1.03 2.82 18.67
C GLY A 177 1.16 4.32 18.85
N HIS A 178 0.84 4.85 20.05
CA HIS A 178 0.98 6.28 20.35
C HIS A 178 2.42 6.77 20.24
N LYS A 179 3.40 6.00 20.70
CA LYS A 179 4.82 6.32 20.54
C LYS A 179 5.23 6.37 19.08
N GLY A 180 4.82 5.38 18.29
CA GLY A 180 5.06 5.35 16.84
C GLY A 180 4.43 6.55 16.12
N MET A 181 3.17 6.87 16.44
CA MET A 181 2.46 8.03 15.90
C MET A 181 3.18 9.35 16.22
N LEU A 182 3.53 9.57 17.49
CA LEU A 182 4.21 10.80 17.91
C LEU A 182 5.61 10.92 17.31
N HIS A 183 6.31 9.80 17.18
CA HIS A 183 7.63 9.76 16.53
C HIS A 183 7.53 10.14 15.05
N ALA A 184 6.58 9.55 14.34
CA ALA A 184 6.29 9.89 12.94
C ALA A 184 5.88 11.36 12.79
N ALA A 185 5.00 11.88 13.64
CA ALA A 185 4.55 13.27 13.61
C ALA A 185 5.72 14.26 13.82
N LYS A 186 6.63 13.95 14.74
CA LYS A 186 7.83 14.78 14.97
C LYS A 186 8.75 14.78 13.74
N ALA A 187 9.05 13.60 13.17
CA ALA A 187 9.90 13.50 11.99
C ALA A 187 9.30 14.24 10.78
N LEU A 188 8.00 14.09 10.56
CA LEU A 188 7.26 14.83 9.53
C LEU A 188 7.33 16.34 9.76
N GLY A 189 7.06 16.81 10.98
CA GLY A 189 7.12 18.24 11.33
C GLY A 189 8.52 18.84 11.15
N MET A 190 9.56 18.12 11.56
CA MET A 190 10.96 18.54 11.35
C MET A 190 11.28 18.65 9.87
N THR A 191 10.89 17.64 9.06
CA THR A 191 11.13 17.63 7.63
C THR A 191 10.35 18.75 6.92
N MET A 192 9.13 19.03 7.33
CA MET A 192 8.37 20.19 6.82
C MET A 192 9.12 21.50 7.11
N VAL A 193 9.64 21.68 8.33
CA VAL A 193 10.44 22.87 8.69
C VAL A 193 11.69 22.99 7.81
N ASP A 194 12.41 21.88 7.59
CA ASP A 194 13.59 21.88 6.72
C ASP A 194 13.21 22.28 5.28
N ILE A 195 12.15 21.71 4.73
CA ILE A 195 11.65 22.04 3.37
C ILE A 195 11.25 23.53 3.28
N PHE A 196 10.62 24.09 4.33
CA PHE A 196 10.25 25.50 4.33
C PHE A 196 11.44 26.43 4.43
N LYS A 197 12.48 26.08 5.19
CA LYS A 197 13.64 26.93 5.44
C LYS A 197 14.72 26.84 4.39
N ASP A 198 14.90 25.67 3.77
CA ASP A 198 15.97 25.38 2.83
C ASP A 198 15.46 25.38 1.40
N SER A 199 15.74 26.49 0.66
CA SER A 199 15.36 26.60 -0.75
C SER A 199 16.11 25.59 -1.62
N LYS A 200 17.37 25.29 -1.28
CA LYS A 200 18.17 24.31 -2.04
C LYS A 200 17.59 22.91 -1.92
N LEU A 201 17.15 22.51 -0.72
CA LEU A 201 16.47 21.24 -0.53
C LEU A 201 15.19 21.14 -1.38
N ARG A 202 14.38 22.20 -1.41
CA ARG A 202 13.17 22.25 -2.26
C ARG A 202 13.49 22.10 -3.74
N GLU A 203 14.51 22.83 -4.21
CA GLU A 203 14.95 22.75 -5.60
C GLU A 203 15.45 21.35 -5.97
N ASP A 204 16.23 20.71 -5.10
CA ASP A 204 16.74 19.36 -5.32
C ASP A 204 15.63 18.29 -5.30
N ILE A 205 14.66 18.41 -4.39
CA ILE A 205 13.45 17.56 -4.35
C ILE A 205 12.65 17.70 -5.65
N LYS A 206 12.42 18.94 -6.08
CA LYS A 206 11.68 19.23 -7.32
C LYS A 206 12.43 18.72 -8.53
N LYS A 207 13.73 18.94 -8.62
CA LYS A 207 14.57 18.47 -9.72
C LYS A 207 14.50 16.95 -9.86
N GLU A 208 14.66 16.21 -8.76
CA GLU A 208 14.55 14.75 -8.79
C GLU A 208 13.17 14.30 -9.27
N PHE A 209 12.11 14.98 -8.82
CA PHE A 209 10.75 14.70 -9.27
C PHE A 209 10.62 14.92 -10.78
N ASP A 210 11.03 16.08 -11.28
CA ASP A 210 10.92 16.44 -12.69
C ASP A 210 11.73 15.48 -13.60
N GLU A 211 12.92 15.05 -13.14
CA GLU A 211 13.73 14.06 -13.85
C GLU A 211 13.05 12.67 -13.92
N LYS A 212 12.35 12.27 -12.86
CA LYS A 212 11.68 10.97 -12.80
C LYS A 212 10.35 10.95 -13.55
N ILE A 213 9.58 12.03 -13.43
CA ILE A 213 8.30 12.13 -14.13
C ILE A 213 8.49 12.29 -15.63
N GLY A 214 9.56 13.02 -16.06
CA GLY A 214 9.85 13.27 -17.47
C GLY A 214 8.66 13.91 -18.19
N GLU A 215 8.30 13.33 -19.33
CA GLU A 215 7.15 13.76 -20.14
C GLU A 215 5.85 13.02 -19.77
N TYR A 216 5.85 12.25 -18.67
CA TYR A 216 4.67 11.50 -18.27
C TYR A 216 3.53 12.43 -17.84
N ASP A 217 2.41 12.34 -18.55
CA ASP A 217 1.15 13.00 -18.18
C ASP A 217 0.32 12.03 -17.32
N TYR A 218 -0.04 12.49 -16.13
CA TYR A 218 -0.77 11.65 -15.20
C TYR A 218 -2.17 11.33 -15.72
N ASP A 219 -2.44 10.05 -15.92
CA ASP A 219 -3.70 9.51 -16.40
C ASP A 219 -4.30 8.58 -15.33
N PRO A 220 -5.35 9.01 -14.61
CA PRO A 220 -5.98 8.18 -13.59
C PRO A 220 -6.66 6.94 -14.22
N TYR A 221 -6.67 5.83 -13.48
CA TYR A 221 -7.37 4.62 -13.94
C TYR A 221 -8.88 4.76 -13.99
N LEU A 222 -9.44 5.64 -13.15
CA LEU A 222 -10.88 5.88 -13.09
C LEU A 222 -11.24 7.16 -13.83
N ASP A 223 -12.31 7.10 -14.60
CA ASP A 223 -12.91 8.30 -15.20
C ASP A 223 -13.35 9.29 -14.12
N PRO A 224 -13.27 10.62 -14.40
CA PRO A 224 -13.82 11.63 -13.50
C PRO A 224 -15.30 11.39 -13.22
N GLY A 225 -15.68 11.41 -11.95
CA GLY A 225 -17.07 11.19 -11.56
C GLY A 225 -17.24 10.93 -10.06
N PRO A 226 -18.45 10.64 -9.61
CA PRO A 226 -18.68 10.20 -8.25
C PRO A 226 -18.02 8.83 -8.02
N PRO A 227 -17.60 8.52 -6.78
CA PRO A 227 -17.02 7.22 -6.48
C PRO A 227 -18.03 6.11 -6.83
N PRO A 228 -17.57 5.00 -7.44
CA PRO A 228 -18.45 3.89 -7.85
C PRO A 228 -18.86 3.04 -6.64
N ILE A 229 -19.71 3.60 -5.78
CA ILE A 229 -20.15 2.95 -4.53
C ILE A 229 -21.35 2.02 -4.70
N ASP A 230 -22.05 2.11 -5.83
CA ASP A 230 -23.27 1.32 -6.11
C ASP A 230 -22.98 -0.18 -6.40
N TYR A 231 -21.72 -0.58 -6.35
CA TYR A 231 -21.32 -1.98 -6.53
C TYR A 231 -21.50 -2.86 -5.27
N VAL A 232 -21.91 -2.24 -4.18
CA VAL A 232 -22.06 -2.92 -2.87
C VAL A 232 -23.47 -3.51 -2.69
N ASP A 233 -24.44 -3.10 -3.52
CA ASP A 233 -25.84 -3.53 -3.48
C ASP A 233 -26.11 -4.81 -4.28
#